data_830fd0f2233f84ade45612aa84aab7e4
#
_entry.id   830fd0f2233f84ade45612aa84aab7e4
#
_cell.length_a   1.000
_cell.length_b   1.000
_cell.length_c   1.000
_cell.angle_alpha   90.00
_cell.angle_beta   90.00
_cell.angle_gamma   90.00
#
_symmetry.space_group_name_H-M   'P 1'
#
loop_
_entity.id
_entity.type
_entity.pdbx_description
1 polymer ?
#
loop_
_entity_poly.entity_id
_entity_poly.type
_entity_poly.pdbx_seq_one_letter_code
_entity_poly.pdbx_strand_id
1 'polypeptide(L)'
;MVEEKKVAPPSEKLHGDKKVGGTSVPKKAVRRKPSSIKSKAKKTSAKEKVAEKVTEEKKESKAEKKVDTDVRTAKNTDRPLTEIHPQQLPRQHDRRKSFTSVEVKPTTKYIYGLKGKRPIVGLTAYDAIMSKLVAKAGVDFILVGDSVGTTLLGYETTIPVTIDDMVHHTAAVKRGLPGCLVVADLPFGEASFSFDRLLDSARRLMQCGADAVKIEGGKDVADDIEKLVATGIPVMGHIGLLPQTVKAIGGYRKFGSDRVEADSIYTDAICLEEAGCFAIIAEMVEGELAAEL
;
A
#
# COMPACT_ATOMS: atom_id res chain seq x y z
N MET A 1 -12.71 40.70 39.95
CA MET A 1 -11.73 40.47 41.01
C MET A 1 -12.00 39.09 41.55
N VAL A 2 -11.20 38.12 41.17
CA VAL A 2 -11.17 36.80 41.79
C VAL A 2 -9.68 36.41 41.89
N GLU A 3 -9.24 36.14 43.14
CA GLU A 3 -7.85 35.96 43.54
C GLU A 3 -7.27 34.63 43.03
N GLU A 4 -6.06 34.71 42.46
CA GLU A 4 -5.20 33.55 42.17
C GLU A 4 -4.53 33.05 43.46
N LYS A 5 -4.76 31.81 43.83
CA LYS A 5 -3.97 31.10 44.86
C LYS A 5 -2.83 30.32 44.19
N LYS A 6 -1.60 30.78 44.40
CA LYS A 6 -0.35 30.06 44.13
C LYS A 6 -0.21 28.88 45.11
N VAL A 7 0.03 27.69 44.58
CA VAL A 7 0.45 26.51 45.35
C VAL A 7 1.92 26.24 45.07
N ALA A 8 2.71 26.16 46.14
CA ALA A 8 4.14 25.90 46.13
C ALA A 8 4.46 24.39 46.07
N PRO A 9 5.63 23.98 45.52
CA PRO A 9 6.02 22.57 45.41
C PRO A 9 6.60 22.01 46.73
N PRO A 10 6.48 20.72 47.03
CA PRO A 10 7.06 20.10 48.21
C PRO A 10 8.54 19.79 48.06
N SER A 11 9.27 20.01 49.16
CA SER A 11 10.71 19.90 49.37
C SER A 11 11.20 18.44 49.43
N GLU A 12 12.40 18.23 48.90
CA GLU A 12 13.28 17.06 49.08
C GLU A 12 13.63 16.80 50.53
N LYS A 13 13.69 15.54 50.94
CA LYS A 13 14.42 15.05 52.11
C LYS A 13 15.39 13.94 51.70
N LEU A 14 16.67 14.29 51.81
CA LEU A 14 17.85 13.41 51.84
C LEU A 14 17.88 12.63 53.17
N HIS A 15 18.16 11.34 53.10
CA HIS A 15 18.84 10.48 54.09
C HIS A 15 18.99 9.10 53.44
N GLY A 16 20.07 8.35 53.49
CA GLY A 16 21.36 8.39 54.19
C GLY A 16 22.09 7.09 53.83
N ASP A 17 23.38 7.13 53.79
CA ASP A 17 24.33 6.08 53.51
C ASP A 17 24.16 4.77 54.27
N LYS A 18 24.31 3.60 53.62
CA LYS A 18 24.88 2.38 54.23
C LYS A 18 25.77 1.62 53.22
N LYS A 19 27.08 1.63 53.49
CA LYS A 19 28.07 0.70 52.96
C LYS A 19 27.89 -0.70 53.54
N VAL A 20 27.95 -1.75 52.74
CA VAL A 20 28.45 -3.09 53.07
C VAL A 20 28.81 -3.72 51.72
N GLY A 21 30.02 -4.02 51.38
CA GLY A 21 30.80 -5.16 51.73
C GLY A 21 31.03 -5.98 50.46
N GLY A 22 32.26 -5.93 49.90
CA GLY A 22 32.65 -6.61 48.67
C GLY A 22 32.81 -8.12 48.86
N THR A 23 32.56 -8.85 47.76
CA THR A 23 33.20 -10.15 47.50
C THR A 23 33.57 -10.23 46.02
N SER A 24 34.86 -10.35 45.81
CA SER A 24 35.52 -10.59 44.54
C SER A 24 35.33 -12.03 44.06
N VAL A 25 34.99 -12.27 42.79
CA VAL A 25 35.10 -13.57 42.12
C VAL A 25 35.83 -13.41 40.78
N PRO A 26 36.77 -14.28 40.42
CA PRO A 26 37.82 -13.99 39.44
C PRO A 26 37.40 -14.24 38.00
N LYS A 27 37.93 -13.39 37.12
CA LYS A 27 37.85 -13.51 35.66
C LYS A 27 38.64 -14.71 35.15
N LYS A 28 37.98 -15.71 34.55
CA LYS A 28 38.63 -16.67 33.64
C LYS A 28 38.39 -16.24 32.22
N ALA A 29 39.43 -15.76 31.56
CA ALA A 29 39.49 -15.50 30.14
C ALA A 29 39.54 -16.84 29.38
N VAL A 30 38.53 -17.11 28.54
CA VAL A 30 38.59 -18.19 27.54
C VAL A 30 38.81 -17.56 26.17
N ARG A 31 40.05 -17.63 25.71
CA ARG A 31 40.47 -17.36 24.33
C ARG A 31 39.85 -18.44 23.42
N ARG A 32 38.89 -18.09 22.56
CA ARG A 32 38.52 -18.92 21.42
C ARG A 32 39.08 -18.31 20.14
N LYS A 33 39.85 -19.10 19.41
CA LYS A 33 40.42 -18.80 18.10
C LYS A 33 39.29 -18.75 17.06
N PRO A 34 39.35 -17.89 16.00
CA PRO A 34 38.40 -17.90 14.93
C PRO A 34 38.66 -19.07 13.98
N SER A 35 37.69 -19.94 13.79
CA SER A 35 37.68 -20.94 12.72
C SER A 35 37.17 -20.29 11.44
N SER A 36 38.01 -20.22 10.43
CA SER A 36 37.71 -19.85 9.07
C SER A 36 36.74 -20.85 8.45
N ILE A 37 35.53 -20.46 8.11
CA ILE A 37 34.61 -21.25 7.29
C ILE A 37 34.45 -20.58 5.95
N LYS A 38 34.92 -21.27 4.92
CA LYS A 38 34.74 -20.99 3.51
C LYS A 38 33.25 -21.10 3.15
N SER A 39 32.60 -19.99 2.83
CA SER A 39 31.31 -19.98 2.16
C SER A 39 31.16 -18.72 1.27
N LYS A 40 32.01 -18.63 0.23
CA LYS A 40 31.97 -17.55 -0.77
C LYS A 40 31.96 -18.05 -2.22
N ALA A 41 31.40 -19.22 -2.50
CA ALA A 41 31.44 -19.77 -3.84
C ALA A 41 30.09 -20.19 -4.46
N LYS A 42 28.93 -19.74 -3.94
CA LYS A 42 27.64 -20.15 -4.53
C LYS A 42 26.66 -19.01 -4.86
N LYS A 43 27.02 -17.74 -4.62
CA LYS A 43 26.13 -16.60 -4.91
C LYS A 43 26.42 -15.85 -6.21
N THR A 44 27.49 -16.17 -6.92
CA THR A 44 27.84 -15.52 -8.21
C THR A 44 27.17 -16.14 -9.43
N SER A 45 26.81 -17.41 -9.39
CA SER A 45 26.27 -18.11 -10.57
C SER A 45 24.78 -17.80 -10.87
N ALA A 46 24.02 -17.38 -9.86
CA ALA A 46 22.58 -17.06 -10.04
C ALA A 46 22.36 -15.67 -10.66
N LYS A 47 23.21 -14.68 -10.34
CA LYS A 47 23.11 -13.32 -10.91
C LYS A 47 23.54 -13.25 -12.37
N GLU A 48 24.48 -14.05 -12.79
CA GLU A 48 24.90 -14.11 -14.20
C GLU A 48 23.84 -14.77 -15.10
N LYS A 49 23.15 -15.80 -14.63
CA LYS A 49 22.08 -16.46 -15.40
C LYS A 49 20.83 -15.60 -15.59
N VAL A 50 20.52 -14.71 -14.65
CA VAL A 50 19.38 -13.78 -14.76
C VAL A 50 19.72 -12.64 -15.74
N ALA A 51 20.97 -12.15 -15.75
CA ALA A 51 21.40 -11.11 -16.68
C ALA A 51 21.45 -11.59 -18.13
N GLU A 52 21.80 -12.86 -18.37
CA GLU A 52 21.83 -13.46 -19.71
C GLU A 52 20.41 -13.68 -20.27
N LYS A 53 19.46 -14.09 -19.46
CA LYS A 53 18.06 -14.29 -19.89
C LYS A 53 17.37 -12.99 -20.29
N VAL A 54 17.61 -11.91 -19.56
CA VAL A 54 17.06 -10.58 -19.87
C VAL A 54 17.64 -9.97 -21.15
N THR A 55 18.87 -10.36 -21.53
CA THR A 55 19.50 -9.88 -22.78
C THR A 55 19.07 -10.66 -24.02
N GLU A 56 18.67 -11.92 -23.90
CA GLU A 56 18.13 -12.71 -25.02
C GLU A 56 16.69 -12.30 -25.37
N GLU A 57 15.80 -12.11 -24.40
CA GLU A 57 14.42 -11.66 -24.66
C GLU A 57 14.35 -10.25 -25.28
N LYS A 58 15.30 -9.36 -24.96
CA LYS A 58 15.40 -8.03 -25.60
C LYS A 58 15.90 -8.05 -27.04
N LYS A 59 16.51 -9.14 -27.52
CA LYS A 59 16.93 -9.28 -28.92
C LYS A 59 15.83 -9.82 -29.81
N GLU A 60 14.93 -10.66 -29.33
CA GLU A 60 13.81 -11.20 -30.10
C GLU A 60 12.70 -10.17 -30.35
N SER A 61 12.46 -9.22 -29.40
CA SER A 61 11.42 -8.21 -29.58
C SER A 61 11.72 -7.06 -30.53
N LYS A 62 12.94 -7.00 -31.09
CA LYS A 62 13.36 -5.97 -32.08
C LYS A 62 13.22 -6.38 -33.53
N ALA A 63 12.84 -7.62 -33.84
CA ALA A 63 12.78 -8.13 -35.21
C ALA A 63 11.40 -7.98 -35.88
N GLU A 64 10.34 -7.63 -35.19
CA GLU A 64 9.01 -7.49 -35.78
C GLU A 64 8.37 -6.16 -35.44
N LYS A 65 8.59 -5.13 -36.21
CA LYS A 65 7.65 -4.03 -36.52
C LYS A 65 8.28 -3.02 -37.47
N LYS A 66 8.24 -3.33 -38.75
CA LYS A 66 8.12 -2.32 -39.79
C LYS A 66 6.64 -2.31 -40.19
N VAL A 67 5.91 -1.30 -39.78
CA VAL A 67 4.57 -0.98 -40.28
C VAL A 67 4.60 0.47 -40.75
N ASP A 68 4.17 0.67 -41.99
CA ASP A 68 4.04 1.89 -42.74
C ASP A 68 3.43 3.07 -41.95
N THR A 69 4.12 4.19 -42.00
CA THR A 69 3.59 5.48 -41.52
C THR A 69 3.14 6.31 -42.72
N ASP A 70 1.87 6.23 -43.05
CA ASP A 70 1.21 7.24 -43.88
C ASP A 70 0.78 8.42 -43.02
N VAL A 71 1.56 9.49 -43.06
CA VAL A 71 1.28 10.74 -42.39
C VAL A 71 0.30 11.56 -43.25
N ARG A 72 -1.00 11.51 -42.90
CA ARG A 72 -1.95 12.53 -43.42
C ARG A 72 -1.90 13.76 -42.54
N THR A 73 -1.29 14.80 -43.05
CA THR A 73 -1.33 16.17 -42.51
C THR A 73 -2.77 16.70 -42.47
N ALA A 74 -3.35 16.77 -41.29
CA ALA A 74 -4.59 17.50 -41.06
C ALA A 74 -4.25 18.99 -40.87
N LYS A 75 -4.76 19.85 -41.75
CA LYS A 75 -4.65 21.29 -41.69
C LYS A 75 -5.38 21.83 -40.47
N ASN A 76 -4.66 22.60 -39.69
CA ASN A 76 -5.15 23.41 -38.60
C ASN A 76 -6.14 24.48 -39.15
N THR A 77 -7.40 24.36 -38.77
CA THR A 77 -8.39 25.46 -39.01
C THR A 77 -8.72 26.10 -37.67
N ASP A 78 -8.18 27.28 -37.47
CA ASP A 78 -8.57 28.19 -36.38
C ASP A 78 -10.09 28.41 -36.42
N ARG A 79 -10.81 27.84 -35.46
CA ARG A 79 -12.18 28.20 -35.13
C ARG A 79 -12.19 28.85 -33.76
N PRO A 80 -12.74 30.07 -33.63
CA PRO A 80 -12.87 30.73 -32.34
C PRO A 80 -13.84 29.93 -31.43
N LEU A 81 -13.49 29.82 -30.16
CA LEU A 81 -14.33 29.26 -29.11
C LEU A 81 -15.50 30.21 -28.81
N THR A 82 -16.57 30.13 -29.59
CA THR A 82 -17.80 30.83 -29.29
C THR A 82 -18.97 29.85 -29.24
N GLU A 83 -19.58 29.80 -28.06
CA GLU A 83 -20.94 29.36 -27.75
C GLU A 83 -21.31 27.90 -28.11
N ILE A 84 -20.97 26.97 -27.23
CA ILE A 84 -21.64 25.66 -27.19
C ILE A 84 -23.00 25.86 -26.53
N HIS A 85 -24.06 25.89 -27.34
CA HIS A 85 -25.44 25.95 -26.85
C HIS A 85 -25.74 24.66 -26.05
N PRO A 86 -26.36 24.75 -24.84
CA PRO A 86 -26.60 23.57 -23.98
C PRO A 86 -27.42 22.44 -24.63
N GLN A 87 -28.05 22.68 -25.76
CA GLN A 87 -28.87 21.71 -26.50
C GLN A 87 -28.06 20.82 -27.48
N GLN A 88 -26.75 21.05 -27.66
CA GLN A 88 -25.91 20.29 -28.59
C GLN A 88 -25.01 19.26 -27.92
N LEU A 89 -25.10 19.11 -26.62
CA LEU A 89 -24.49 17.95 -25.96
C LEU A 89 -25.27 16.70 -26.41
N PRO A 90 -24.59 15.66 -26.94
CA PRO A 90 -25.25 14.40 -27.24
C PRO A 90 -25.91 13.94 -25.94
N ARG A 91 -27.24 13.76 -25.98
CA ARG A 91 -27.97 13.14 -24.86
C ARG A 91 -27.23 11.89 -24.53
N GLN A 92 -26.74 11.79 -23.29
CA GLN A 92 -26.14 10.56 -22.79
C GLN A 92 -27.16 9.44 -23.03
N HIS A 93 -26.99 8.71 -24.12
CA HIS A 93 -27.73 7.51 -24.35
C HIS A 93 -27.50 6.63 -23.13
N ASP A 94 -28.58 6.32 -22.48
CA ASP A 94 -28.68 5.49 -21.30
C ASP A 94 -28.02 4.12 -21.59
N ARG A 95 -26.68 4.04 -21.40
CA ARG A 95 -25.89 2.81 -21.48
C ARG A 95 -26.25 1.84 -20.34
N ARG A 96 -27.24 2.19 -19.51
CA ARG A 96 -27.65 1.40 -18.34
C ARG A 96 -28.63 0.26 -18.65
N LYS A 97 -29.06 0.07 -19.91
CA LYS A 97 -30.14 -0.88 -20.25
C LYS A 97 -29.72 -2.17 -20.95
N SER A 98 -28.47 -2.59 -20.93
CA SER A 98 -28.11 -3.90 -21.52
C SER A 98 -27.02 -4.69 -20.77
N PHE A 99 -26.76 -4.39 -19.51
CA PHE A 99 -26.09 -5.35 -18.65
C PHE A 99 -27.17 -6.17 -17.95
N THR A 100 -27.52 -7.31 -18.50
CA THR A 100 -28.00 -8.43 -17.70
C THR A 100 -26.90 -8.71 -16.69
N SER A 101 -27.07 -8.17 -15.50
CA SER A 101 -26.15 -8.33 -14.39
C SER A 101 -26.16 -9.79 -13.97
N VAL A 102 -25.23 -10.56 -14.50
CA VAL A 102 -24.65 -11.60 -13.66
C VAL A 102 -24.12 -10.83 -12.46
N GLU A 103 -24.70 -11.01 -11.29
CA GLU A 103 -24.14 -10.48 -10.03
C GLU A 103 -22.76 -11.09 -9.87
N VAL A 104 -21.75 -10.45 -10.45
CA VAL A 104 -20.37 -10.83 -10.26
C VAL A 104 -20.06 -10.43 -8.82
N LYS A 105 -20.02 -11.42 -7.94
CA LYS A 105 -19.60 -11.18 -6.55
C LYS A 105 -18.22 -10.53 -6.57
N PRO A 106 -18.02 -9.45 -5.83
CA PRO A 106 -16.74 -8.79 -5.76
C PRO A 106 -15.70 -9.76 -5.17
N THR A 107 -14.69 -10.07 -5.95
CA THR A 107 -13.59 -10.95 -5.54
C THR A 107 -12.26 -10.38 -6.00
N THR A 108 -11.19 -10.74 -5.33
CA THR A 108 -9.83 -10.35 -5.75
C THR A 108 -9.50 -10.89 -7.14
N LYS A 109 -10.00 -12.07 -7.49
CA LYS A 109 -9.87 -12.65 -8.84
C LYS A 109 -10.53 -11.79 -9.93
N TYR A 110 -11.64 -11.11 -9.61
CA TYR A 110 -12.27 -10.16 -10.52
C TYR A 110 -11.33 -8.98 -10.80
N ILE A 111 -10.76 -8.38 -9.74
CA ILE A 111 -9.80 -7.26 -9.86
C ILE A 111 -8.58 -7.69 -10.69
N TYR A 112 -7.96 -8.82 -10.36
CA TYR A 112 -6.85 -9.37 -11.11
C TYR A 112 -7.18 -9.55 -12.61
N GLY A 113 -8.38 -10.04 -12.88
CA GLY A 113 -8.87 -10.25 -14.25
C GLY A 113 -9.12 -8.97 -15.06
N LEU A 114 -9.04 -7.77 -14.46
CA LEU A 114 -9.16 -6.48 -15.15
C LEU A 114 -7.83 -5.97 -15.71
N LYS A 115 -6.68 -6.50 -15.25
CA LYS A 115 -5.34 -6.08 -15.71
C LYS A 115 -5.27 -6.18 -17.24
N GLY A 116 -4.84 -5.10 -17.90
CA GLY A 116 -4.70 -4.99 -19.34
C GLY A 116 -6.02 -4.86 -20.14
N LYS A 117 -7.20 -4.90 -19.49
CA LYS A 117 -8.50 -4.76 -20.16
C LYS A 117 -9.09 -3.36 -20.05
N ARG A 118 -9.00 -2.75 -18.89
CA ARG A 118 -9.45 -1.39 -18.62
C ARG A 118 -8.85 -0.88 -17.29
N PRO A 119 -8.86 0.44 -17.07
CA PRO A 119 -8.50 0.99 -15.76
C PRO A 119 -9.36 0.41 -14.64
N ILE A 120 -8.74 0.14 -13.49
CA ILE A 120 -9.39 -0.26 -12.25
C ILE A 120 -9.70 1.01 -11.45
N VAL A 121 -10.94 1.16 -11.01
CA VAL A 121 -11.40 2.34 -10.28
C VAL A 121 -11.64 1.98 -8.83
N GLY A 122 -10.85 2.58 -7.93
CA GLY A 122 -11.03 2.48 -6.48
C GLY A 122 -11.30 3.85 -5.86
N LEU A 123 -12.15 3.90 -4.84
CA LEU A 123 -12.35 5.10 -4.03
C LEU A 123 -12.38 4.73 -2.54
N THR A 124 -12.02 5.70 -1.71
CA THR A 124 -12.15 5.56 -0.25
C THR A 124 -13.59 5.78 0.20
N ALA A 125 -13.98 5.04 1.23
CA ALA A 125 -15.21 5.31 1.99
C ALA A 125 -15.03 4.80 3.42
N TYR A 126 -15.69 5.48 4.38
CA TYR A 126 -15.50 5.21 5.81
C TYR A 126 -16.80 4.96 6.57
N ASP A 127 -17.94 5.05 5.90
CA ASP A 127 -19.26 4.84 6.49
C ASP A 127 -20.25 4.19 5.50
N ALA A 128 -21.43 3.82 6.00
CA ALA A 128 -22.44 3.12 5.21
C ALA A 128 -23.09 4.00 4.13
N ILE A 129 -23.16 5.32 4.31
CA ILE A 129 -23.77 6.25 3.34
C ILE A 129 -22.81 6.45 2.19
N MET A 130 -21.53 6.79 2.49
CA MET A 130 -20.48 6.93 1.47
C MET A 130 -20.27 5.64 0.69
N SER A 131 -20.26 4.49 1.38
CA SER A 131 -20.18 3.18 0.73
C SER A 131 -21.26 2.99 -0.34
N LYS A 132 -22.51 3.30 -0.04
CA LYS A 132 -23.63 3.23 -1.01
C LYS A 132 -23.45 4.18 -2.18
N LEU A 133 -22.98 5.40 -1.94
CA LEU A 133 -22.77 6.42 -2.98
C LEU A 133 -21.66 6.02 -3.92
N VAL A 134 -20.52 5.61 -3.37
CA VAL A 134 -19.33 5.18 -4.11
C VAL A 134 -19.63 3.92 -4.93
N ALA A 135 -20.32 2.95 -4.35
CA ALA A 135 -20.73 1.74 -5.08
C ALA A 135 -21.68 2.04 -6.25
N LYS A 136 -22.64 2.98 -6.07
CA LYS A 136 -23.53 3.42 -7.14
C LYS A 136 -22.80 4.14 -8.27
N ALA A 137 -21.63 4.74 -8.00
CA ALA A 137 -20.79 5.34 -9.02
C ALA A 137 -20.11 4.30 -9.92
N GLY A 138 -20.12 3.02 -9.54
CA GLY A 138 -19.62 1.91 -10.35
C GLY A 138 -18.12 1.66 -10.19
N VAL A 139 -17.56 1.89 -8.98
CA VAL A 139 -16.18 1.55 -8.66
C VAL A 139 -15.98 0.03 -8.58
N ASP A 140 -14.76 -0.41 -8.81
CA ASP A 140 -14.38 -1.82 -8.74
C ASP A 140 -14.13 -2.26 -7.30
N PHE A 141 -13.57 -1.35 -6.49
CA PHE A 141 -13.36 -1.60 -5.07
C PHE A 141 -13.50 -0.33 -4.22
N ILE A 142 -13.80 -0.53 -2.96
CA ILE A 142 -13.73 0.50 -1.93
C ILE A 142 -12.50 0.22 -1.05
N LEU A 143 -11.70 1.25 -0.80
CA LEU A 143 -10.63 1.22 0.18
C LEU A 143 -11.12 1.86 1.48
N VAL A 144 -11.12 1.10 2.57
CA VAL A 144 -11.21 1.65 3.91
C VAL A 144 -9.78 1.91 4.36
N GLY A 145 -9.29 3.10 4.03
CA GLY A 145 -7.91 3.50 4.27
C GLY A 145 -7.68 4.00 5.69
N ASP A 146 -6.48 3.86 6.22
CA ASP A 146 -6.05 4.53 7.46
C ASP A 146 -6.01 6.06 7.29
N SER A 147 -6.09 6.56 6.06
CA SER A 147 -6.41 7.96 5.74
C SER A 147 -7.72 8.45 6.37
N VAL A 148 -8.57 7.58 6.91
CA VAL A 148 -9.68 7.95 7.80
C VAL A 148 -9.21 8.87 8.93
N GLY A 149 -7.98 8.68 9.42
CA GLY A 149 -7.37 9.52 10.44
C GLY A 149 -7.31 10.97 10.04
N THR A 150 -6.80 11.26 8.86
CA THR A 150 -6.62 12.63 8.36
C THR A 150 -7.88 13.22 7.74
N THR A 151 -8.72 12.38 7.12
CA THR A 151 -9.88 12.86 6.36
C THR A 151 -11.16 12.98 7.19
N LEU A 152 -11.34 12.13 8.21
CA LEU A 152 -12.56 12.06 9.00
C LEU A 152 -12.33 12.31 10.49
N LEU A 153 -11.26 11.75 11.07
CA LEU A 153 -11.00 11.84 12.51
C LEU A 153 -10.24 13.13 12.90
N GLY A 154 -9.69 13.87 11.92
CA GLY A 154 -9.02 15.15 12.17
C GLY A 154 -7.59 15.04 12.70
N TYR A 155 -6.94 13.89 12.55
CA TYR A 155 -5.53 13.72 12.91
C TYR A 155 -4.61 14.38 11.87
N GLU A 156 -3.41 14.79 12.26
CA GLU A 156 -2.41 15.35 11.34
C GLU A 156 -1.79 14.30 10.42
N THR A 157 -1.77 13.03 10.83
CA THR A 157 -1.20 11.91 10.10
C THR A 157 -2.06 10.65 10.31
N THR A 158 -1.79 9.58 9.57
CA THR A 158 -2.46 8.29 9.73
C THR A 158 -1.95 7.49 10.96
N ILE A 159 -0.80 7.87 11.53
CA ILE A 159 -0.12 7.15 12.62
C ILE A 159 -1.01 6.90 13.86
N PRO A 160 -1.89 7.82 14.30
CA PRO A 160 -2.75 7.58 15.48
C PRO A 160 -3.90 6.60 15.24
N VAL A 161 -4.19 6.23 13.99
CA VAL A 161 -5.28 5.30 13.68
C VAL A 161 -4.98 3.92 14.25
N THR A 162 -5.94 3.36 14.95
CA THR A 162 -5.84 2.04 15.58
C THR A 162 -6.53 0.95 14.74
N ILE A 163 -6.21 -0.30 15.03
CA ILE A 163 -6.93 -1.42 14.42
C ILE A 163 -8.42 -1.44 14.80
N ASP A 164 -8.79 -0.92 15.96
CA ASP A 164 -10.19 -0.80 16.39
C ASP A 164 -10.95 0.22 15.55
N ASP A 165 -10.33 1.35 15.21
CA ASP A 165 -10.88 2.33 14.27
C ASP A 165 -11.12 1.68 12.90
N MET A 166 -10.13 0.95 12.40
CA MET A 166 -10.23 0.29 11.10
C MET A 166 -11.33 -0.78 11.07
N VAL A 167 -11.47 -1.57 12.12
CA VAL A 167 -12.57 -2.54 12.30
C VAL A 167 -13.93 -1.82 12.33
N HIS A 168 -14.03 -0.70 13.07
CA HIS A 168 -15.26 0.09 13.16
C HIS A 168 -15.71 0.60 11.79
N HIS A 169 -14.81 1.26 11.07
CA HIS A 169 -15.10 1.86 9.77
C HIS A 169 -15.34 0.80 8.68
N THR A 170 -14.56 -0.28 8.67
CA THR A 170 -14.76 -1.41 7.74
C THR A 170 -16.14 -2.05 7.91
N ALA A 171 -16.55 -2.31 9.16
CA ALA A 171 -17.87 -2.83 9.44
C ALA A 171 -18.99 -1.85 9.04
N ALA A 172 -18.78 -0.53 9.19
CA ALA A 172 -19.73 0.48 8.74
C ALA A 172 -19.88 0.49 7.22
N VAL A 173 -18.77 0.44 6.47
CA VAL A 173 -18.76 0.35 5.01
C VAL A 173 -19.48 -0.90 4.51
N LYS A 174 -19.21 -2.06 5.12
CA LYS A 174 -19.86 -3.33 4.75
C LYS A 174 -21.37 -3.32 5.01
N ARG A 175 -21.84 -2.67 6.07
CA ARG A 175 -23.29 -2.46 6.31
C ARG A 175 -23.95 -1.59 5.23
N GLY A 176 -23.19 -0.82 4.48
CA GLY A 176 -23.65 -0.14 3.27
C GLY A 176 -24.00 -1.06 2.12
N LEU A 177 -23.62 -2.35 2.16
CA LEU A 177 -23.80 -3.34 1.11
C LEU A 177 -23.32 -2.85 -0.25
N PRO A 178 -22.04 -2.52 -0.38
CA PRO A 178 -21.52 -1.82 -1.55
C PRO A 178 -21.64 -2.62 -2.86
N GLY A 179 -21.69 -3.94 -2.82
CA GLY A 179 -21.72 -4.78 -4.02
C GLY A 179 -20.39 -4.82 -4.81
N CYS A 180 -19.35 -4.13 -4.34
CA CYS A 180 -17.98 -4.16 -4.85
C CYS A 180 -17.02 -4.69 -3.80
N LEU A 181 -15.76 -4.95 -4.20
CA LEU A 181 -14.72 -5.41 -3.29
C LEU A 181 -14.45 -4.36 -2.20
N VAL A 182 -14.28 -4.78 -0.96
CA VAL A 182 -13.88 -3.90 0.16
C VAL A 182 -12.52 -4.35 0.67
N VAL A 183 -11.53 -3.47 0.51
CA VAL A 183 -10.17 -3.63 1.01
C VAL A 183 -10.00 -2.75 2.24
N ALA A 184 -9.39 -3.26 3.32
CA ALA A 184 -9.15 -2.52 4.54
C ALA A 184 -7.66 -2.43 4.85
N ASP A 185 -7.19 -1.23 5.23
CA ASP A 185 -5.79 -1.03 5.60
C ASP A 185 -5.47 -1.65 6.95
N LEU A 186 -4.27 -2.23 7.03
CA LEU A 186 -3.61 -2.44 8.31
C LEU A 186 -2.98 -1.10 8.76
N PRO A 187 -3.33 -0.57 9.93
CA PRO A 187 -2.79 0.71 10.39
C PRO A 187 -1.34 0.60 10.83
N PHE A 188 -0.73 1.76 11.10
CA PHE A 188 0.68 1.90 11.45
C PHE A 188 1.18 0.87 12.46
N GLY A 189 2.26 0.19 12.10
CA GLY A 189 2.98 -0.76 12.95
C GLY A 189 2.40 -2.17 13.02
N GLU A 190 1.19 -2.41 12.52
CA GLU A 190 0.57 -3.75 12.58
C GLU A 190 1.32 -4.78 11.72
N ALA A 191 1.84 -4.38 10.57
CA ALA A 191 2.59 -5.26 9.67
C ALA A 191 4.08 -5.44 10.08
N SER A 192 4.62 -4.52 10.90
CA SER A 192 6.06 -4.48 11.19
C SER A 192 6.43 -5.01 12.58
N PHE A 193 5.47 -5.39 13.41
CA PHE A 193 5.74 -5.79 14.80
C PHE A 193 6.07 -7.29 14.92
N SER A 194 5.19 -8.16 14.44
CA SER A 194 5.38 -9.62 14.36
C SER A 194 4.31 -10.23 13.47
N PHE A 195 4.58 -11.41 12.92
CA PHE A 195 3.60 -12.14 12.11
C PHE A 195 2.32 -12.47 12.88
N ASP A 196 2.40 -12.84 14.16
CA ASP A 196 1.22 -13.14 14.98
C ASP A 196 0.30 -11.92 15.11
N ARG A 197 0.89 -10.72 15.28
CA ARG A 197 0.12 -9.48 15.35
C ARG A 197 -0.48 -9.11 13.99
N LEU A 198 0.29 -9.22 12.93
CA LEU A 198 -0.18 -9.03 11.56
C LEU A 198 -1.37 -9.95 11.26
N LEU A 199 -1.25 -11.24 11.57
CA LEU A 199 -2.30 -12.24 11.35
C LEU A 199 -3.56 -11.92 12.17
N ASP A 200 -3.40 -11.55 13.46
CA ASP A 200 -4.56 -11.20 14.31
C ASP A 200 -5.27 -9.97 13.78
N SER A 201 -4.55 -8.91 13.42
CA SER A 201 -5.12 -7.68 12.88
C SER A 201 -5.81 -7.91 11.53
N ALA A 202 -5.19 -8.64 10.62
CA ALA A 202 -5.79 -9.02 9.34
C ALA A 202 -7.06 -9.86 9.53
N ARG A 203 -7.01 -10.86 10.43
CA ARG A 203 -8.17 -11.69 10.79
C ARG A 203 -9.33 -10.85 11.30
N ARG A 204 -9.08 -9.86 12.16
CA ARG A 204 -10.12 -8.94 12.69
C ARG A 204 -10.78 -8.14 11.57
N LEU A 205 -10.01 -7.63 10.60
CA LEU A 205 -10.54 -6.93 9.44
C LEU A 205 -11.37 -7.85 8.55
N MET A 206 -10.92 -9.05 8.28
CA MET A 206 -11.70 -10.04 7.52
C MET A 206 -13.00 -10.40 8.23
N GLN A 207 -12.96 -10.61 9.56
CA GLN A 207 -14.14 -10.97 10.36
C GLN A 207 -15.17 -9.84 10.44
N CYS A 208 -14.77 -8.57 10.36
CA CYS A 208 -15.72 -7.46 10.32
C CYS A 208 -16.26 -7.19 8.89
N GLY A 209 -15.79 -7.96 7.90
CA GLY A 209 -16.38 -8.02 6.57
C GLY A 209 -15.49 -7.50 5.43
N ALA A 210 -14.20 -7.18 5.65
CA ALA A 210 -13.28 -6.91 4.55
C ALA A 210 -13.18 -8.13 3.62
N ASP A 211 -13.00 -7.89 2.34
CA ASP A 211 -12.77 -8.94 1.34
C ASP A 211 -11.26 -9.15 1.10
N ALA A 212 -10.44 -8.18 1.50
CA ALA A 212 -8.98 -8.21 1.45
C ALA A 212 -8.40 -7.18 2.42
N VAL A 213 -7.10 -7.27 2.73
CA VAL A 213 -6.37 -6.27 3.49
C VAL A 213 -5.33 -5.55 2.62
N LYS A 214 -4.99 -4.28 2.97
CA LYS A 214 -3.86 -3.56 2.34
C LYS A 214 -2.72 -3.42 3.35
N ILE A 215 -1.49 -3.56 2.86
CA ILE A 215 -0.26 -3.48 3.66
C ILE A 215 0.71 -2.52 2.98
N GLU A 216 1.23 -1.55 3.74
CA GLU A 216 2.30 -0.66 3.30
C GLU A 216 3.66 -1.30 3.49
N GLY A 217 4.50 -1.21 2.46
CA GLY A 217 5.86 -1.73 2.42
C GLY A 217 6.10 -2.62 1.21
N GLY A 218 7.38 -2.83 0.90
CA GLY A 218 7.85 -3.64 -0.22
C GLY A 218 8.50 -4.93 0.27
N LYS A 219 9.73 -5.16 -0.19
CA LYS A 219 10.53 -6.35 0.15
C LYS A 219 10.66 -6.67 1.65
N ASP A 220 10.62 -5.63 2.50
CA ASP A 220 10.81 -5.79 3.94
C ASP A 220 9.62 -6.46 4.64
N VAL A 221 8.44 -6.48 4.00
CA VAL A 221 7.22 -7.13 4.50
C VAL A 221 6.79 -8.34 3.65
N ALA A 222 7.48 -8.62 2.55
CA ALA A 222 7.10 -9.63 1.58
C ALA A 222 7.00 -11.05 2.17
N ASP A 223 7.96 -11.46 3.02
CA ASP A 223 7.97 -12.78 3.67
C ASP A 223 6.74 -12.99 4.58
N ASP A 224 6.29 -11.95 5.27
CA ASP A 224 5.11 -12.02 6.13
C ASP A 224 3.80 -11.92 5.32
N ILE A 225 3.81 -11.21 4.20
CA ILE A 225 2.70 -11.21 3.24
C ILE A 225 2.53 -12.60 2.62
N GLU A 226 3.59 -13.27 2.20
CA GLU A 226 3.53 -14.64 1.66
C GLU A 226 2.87 -15.60 2.66
N LYS A 227 3.30 -15.56 3.93
CA LYS A 227 2.68 -16.36 5.00
C LYS A 227 1.21 -16.01 5.20
N LEU A 228 0.85 -14.72 5.17
CA LEU A 228 -0.53 -14.27 5.34
C LEU A 228 -1.41 -14.74 4.18
N VAL A 229 -0.95 -14.61 2.94
CA VAL A 229 -1.63 -15.12 1.73
C VAL A 229 -1.82 -16.63 1.80
N ALA A 230 -0.81 -17.37 2.29
CA ALA A 230 -0.91 -18.82 2.49
C ALA A 230 -1.99 -19.22 3.50
N THR A 231 -2.41 -18.34 4.42
CA THR A 231 -3.57 -18.58 5.31
C THR A 231 -4.92 -18.38 4.61
N GLY A 232 -4.94 -17.86 3.38
CA GLY A 232 -6.14 -17.56 2.61
C GLY A 232 -6.64 -16.13 2.76
N ILE A 233 -5.88 -15.21 3.35
CA ILE A 233 -6.19 -13.78 3.44
C ILE A 233 -5.62 -13.09 2.20
N PRO A 234 -6.47 -12.50 1.32
CA PRO A 234 -5.97 -11.79 0.15
C PRO A 234 -5.32 -10.46 0.55
N VAL A 235 -4.17 -10.13 -0.05
CA VAL A 235 -3.39 -8.93 0.25
C VAL A 235 -3.27 -8.04 -0.97
N MET A 236 -3.50 -6.74 -0.79
CA MET A 236 -3.13 -5.65 -1.68
C MET A 236 -1.86 -4.99 -1.14
N GLY A 237 -0.80 -4.94 -1.93
CA GLY A 237 0.45 -4.27 -1.57
C GLY A 237 0.36 -2.75 -1.75
N HIS A 238 1.28 -1.99 -1.14
CA HIS A 238 1.39 -0.55 -1.29
C HIS A 238 2.85 -0.11 -1.27
N ILE A 239 3.30 0.51 -2.36
CA ILE A 239 4.68 0.98 -2.59
C ILE A 239 4.72 2.44 -3.01
N GLY A 240 5.92 3.01 -3.08
CA GLY A 240 6.14 4.43 -3.35
C GLY A 240 6.05 5.27 -2.09
N LEU A 241 5.19 6.28 -2.06
CA LEU A 241 4.90 7.01 -0.83
C LEU A 241 4.11 6.10 0.12
N LEU A 242 4.63 5.96 1.34
CA LEU A 242 3.96 5.24 2.42
C LEU A 242 3.56 6.25 3.50
N PRO A 243 2.28 6.65 3.60
CA PRO A 243 1.80 7.63 4.59
C PRO A 243 2.17 7.31 6.03
N GLN A 244 2.24 6.02 6.37
CA GLN A 244 2.66 5.56 7.69
C GLN A 244 4.13 5.90 8.02
N THR A 245 4.98 6.13 7.01
CA THR A 245 6.39 6.51 7.19
C THR A 245 6.65 8.00 7.05
N VAL A 246 5.62 8.83 6.91
CA VAL A 246 5.72 10.27 6.60
C VAL A 246 6.63 11.04 7.55
N LYS A 247 6.66 10.67 8.83
CA LYS A 247 7.56 11.31 9.82
C LYS A 247 9.03 10.93 9.63
N ALA A 248 9.31 9.73 9.16
CA ALA A 248 10.67 9.26 8.87
C ALA A 248 11.23 9.89 7.59
N ILE A 249 10.40 10.05 6.56
CA ILE A 249 10.80 10.63 5.27
C ILE A 249 10.73 12.16 5.22
N GLY A 250 10.13 12.80 6.23
CA GLY A 250 10.09 14.25 6.37
C GLY A 250 9.00 14.96 5.57
N GLY A 251 8.00 14.24 5.03
CA GLY A 251 6.85 14.81 4.31
C GLY A 251 6.48 14.06 3.05
N TYR A 252 5.45 14.57 2.36
CA TYR A 252 4.96 13.99 1.10
C TYR A 252 5.81 14.45 -0.07
N ARG A 253 6.27 13.52 -0.91
CA ARG A 253 7.01 13.79 -2.15
C ARG A 253 6.75 12.70 -3.19
N LYS A 254 7.15 12.94 -4.42
CA LYS A 254 7.23 11.90 -5.44
C LYS A 254 8.41 10.97 -5.18
N PHE A 255 8.28 9.72 -5.60
CA PHE A 255 9.27 8.65 -5.50
C PHE A 255 9.61 8.11 -6.88
N GLY A 256 10.83 7.58 -7.03
CA GLY A 256 11.29 6.97 -8.28
C GLY A 256 11.82 7.95 -9.31
N SER A 257 12.14 9.21 -8.90
CA SER A 257 12.73 10.21 -9.80
C SER A 257 14.21 9.96 -10.11
N ASP A 258 14.93 9.28 -9.23
CA ASP A 258 16.30 8.83 -9.48
C ASP A 258 16.33 7.31 -9.67
N ARG A 259 17.42 6.84 -10.32
CA ARG A 259 17.56 5.43 -10.71
C ARG A 259 17.59 4.48 -9.50
N VAL A 260 18.22 4.87 -8.41
CA VAL A 260 18.39 3.99 -7.23
C VAL A 260 17.03 3.79 -6.56
N GLU A 261 16.26 4.85 -6.45
CA GLU A 261 14.91 4.83 -5.89
C GLU A 261 13.96 4.06 -6.82
N ALA A 262 14.05 4.28 -8.14
CA ALA A 262 13.28 3.56 -9.14
C ALA A 262 13.56 2.04 -9.10
N ASP A 263 14.84 1.63 -9.07
CA ASP A 263 15.24 0.23 -8.96
C ASP A 263 14.75 -0.41 -7.64
N SER A 264 14.68 0.38 -6.54
CA SER A 264 14.13 -0.10 -5.26
C SER A 264 12.62 -0.34 -5.36
N ILE A 265 11.86 0.62 -5.90
CA ILE A 265 10.39 0.51 -6.06
C ILE A 265 10.05 -0.67 -6.99
N TYR A 266 10.80 -0.83 -8.07
CA TYR A 266 10.63 -1.96 -8.98
C TYR A 266 10.87 -3.30 -8.28
N THR A 267 11.92 -3.37 -7.45
CA THR A 267 12.22 -4.55 -6.64
C THR A 267 11.09 -4.83 -5.64
N ASP A 268 10.58 -3.81 -4.98
CA ASP A 268 9.46 -3.93 -4.04
C ASP A 268 8.21 -4.48 -4.74
N ALA A 269 7.90 -3.99 -5.94
CA ALA A 269 6.76 -4.49 -6.71
C ALA A 269 6.88 -5.98 -7.05
N ILE A 270 8.08 -6.42 -7.51
CA ILE A 270 8.35 -7.84 -7.80
C ILE A 270 8.20 -8.68 -6.53
N CYS A 271 8.80 -8.27 -5.42
CA CYS A 271 8.73 -9.03 -4.17
C CYS A 271 7.27 -9.19 -3.69
N LEU A 272 6.45 -8.16 -3.84
CA LEU A 272 5.03 -8.22 -3.48
C LEU A 272 4.21 -9.11 -4.43
N GLU A 273 4.52 -9.09 -5.74
CA GLU A 273 3.88 -10.00 -6.71
C GLU A 273 4.25 -11.46 -6.38
N GLU A 274 5.53 -11.75 -6.12
CA GLU A 274 6.02 -13.08 -5.74
C GLU A 274 5.44 -13.56 -4.40
N ALA A 275 5.21 -12.64 -3.44
CA ALA A 275 4.53 -12.92 -2.18
C ALA A 275 3.02 -13.21 -2.33
N GLY A 276 2.46 -13.03 -3.54
CA GLY A 276 1.08 -13.35 -3.86
C GLY A 276 0.08 -12.23 -3.65
N CYS A 277 0.51 -10.96 -3.63
CA CYS A 277 -0.40 -9.82 -3.68
C CYS A 277 -1.26 -9.88 -4.94
N PHE A 278 -2.60 -9.72 -4.80
CA PHE A 278 -3.50 -9.73 -5.96
C PHE A 278 -3.52 -8.40 -6.73
N ALA A 279 -3.06 -7.33 -6.11
CA ALA A 279 -2.90 -5.99 -6.67
C ALA A 279 -1.89 -5.20 -5.82
N ILE A 280 -1.33 -4.14 -6.40
CA ILE A 280 -0.39 -3.23 -5.75
C ILE A 280 -0.84 -1.80 -6.03
N ILE A 281 -0.83 -0.94 -4.99
CA ILE A 281 -0.97 0.51 -5.12
C ILE A 281 0.44 1.10 -5.23
N ALA A 282 0.68 1.93 -6.26
CA ALA A 282 1.89 2.72 -6.42
C ALA A 282 1.54 4.20 -6.17
N GLU A 283 1.75 4.67 -4.94
CA GLU A 283 1.39 6.03 -4.54
C GLU A 283 2.54 7.00 -4.77
N MET A 284 2.24 8.18 -5.39
CA MET A 284 3.23 9.24 -5.65
C MET A 284 4.49 8.74 -6.37
N VAL A 285 4.37 7.73 -7.20
CA VAL A 285 5.46 7.20 -8.03
C VAL A 285 5.56 8.02 -9.31
N GLU A 286 6.78 8.20 -9.83
CA GLU A 286 7.01 8.88 -11.09
C GLU A 286 6.27 8.16 -12.23
N GLY A 287 5.64 8.95 -13.13
CA GLY A 287 4.68 8.42 -14.10
C GLY A 287 5.25 7.40 -15.09
N GLU A 288 6.50 7.60 -15.53
CA GLU A 288 7.17 6.65 -16.42
C GLU A 288 7.43 5.31 -15.72
N LEU A 289 7.93 5.36 -14.49
CA LEU A 289 8.13 4.17 -13.66
C LEU A 289 6.80 3.46 -13.36
N ALA A 290 5.76 4.21 -13.01
CA ALA A 290 4.45 3.63 -12.72
C ALA A 290 3.81 2.93 -13.94
N ALA A 291 4.19 3.32 -15.16
CA ALA A 291 3.75 2.66 -16.38
C ALA A 291 4.55 1.39 -16.72
N GLU A 292 5.73 1.23 -16.12
CA GLU A 292 6.58 0.04 -16.27
C GLU A 292 6.24 -1.07 -15.25
N LEU A 293 5.63 -0.69 -14.10
CA LEU A 293 5.16 -1.59 -13.06
C LEU A 293 3.86 -2.32 -13.47
#